data_145a0997c92ee1f3f66868958ff9e982
#
_entry.id   145a0997c92ee1f3f66868958ff9e982
#
_cell.length_a   1.000
_cell.length_b   1.000
_cell.length_c   1.000
_cell.angle_alpha   90.00
_cell.angle_beta   90.00
_cell.angle_gamma   90.00
#
_symmetry.space_group_name_H-M   'P 1'
#
loop_
_entity.id
_entity.type
_entity.pdbx_description
1 polymer ?
#
loop_
_entity_poly.entity_id
_entity_poly.type
_entity_poly.pdbx_seq_one_letter_code
_entity_poly.pdbx_strand_id
1 'polypeptide(L)'
;MSTSPAKLLSALAPAARRRYATDAAWAQASGVPKETLSRLKGRESCDLRTIDALASAAGYALAVVPAGAPEAAQVPTTFSREDEDRLLDVCASGNADPAAWSRHGSSFFMGGLAVLLSSARGFDREKYLRLAEALHAGVSTPEVFGLWLQRSPLQPSRFLPMARIRKRPA
;
A
#
# COMPACT_ATOMS: atom_id res chain seq x y z
N MET A 1 11.00 -4.68 12.92
CA MET A 1 11.09 -6.03 12.29
C MET A 1 12.10 -5.96 11.15
N SER A 2 13.15 -6.78 11.17
CA SER A 2 14.17 -6.80 10.10
C SER A 2 13.61 -7.51 8.87
N THR A 3 13.73 -6.90 7.69
CA THR A 3 13.36 -7.53 6.43
C THR A 3 14.50 -8.43 5.97
N SER A 4 14.30 -9.74 5.97
CA SER A 4 15.31 -10.69 5.49
C SER A 4 15.31 -10.81 3.96
N PRO A 5 16.43 -11.16 3.31
CA PRO A 5 16.49 -11.43 1.87
C PRO A 5 15.46 -12.46 1.41
N ALA A 6 15.21 -13.48 2.21
CA ALA A 6 14.20 -14.51 1.92
C ALA A 6 12.79 -13.94 1.80
N LYS A 7 12.40 -13.00 2.67
CA LYS A 7 11.09 -12.31 2.58
C LYS A 7 10.98 -11.45 1.32
N LEU A 8 12.02 -10.71 0.98
CA LEU A 8 12.07 -9.92 -0.26
C LEU A 8 11.95 -10.81 -1.49
N LEU A 9 12.69 -11.91 -1.55
CA LEU A 9 12.60 -12.87 -2.65
C LEU A 9 11.21 -13.51 -2.76
N SER A 10 10.57 -13.83 -1.63
CA SER A 10 9.20 -14.35 -1.62
C SER A 10 8.20 -13.35 -2.21
N ALA A 11 8.37 -12.06 -1.91
CA ALA A 11 7.52 -11.00 -2.45
C ALA A 11 7.74 -10.78 -3.96
N LEU A 12 8.98 -10.92 -4.44
CA LEU A 12 9.33 -10.75 -5.87
C LEU A 12 8.97 -11.98 -6.73
N ALA A 13 8.96 -13.18 -6.13
CA ALA A 13 8.79 -14.45 -6.85
C ALA A 13 7.52 -14.52 -7.72
N PRO A 14 6.33 -14.06 -7.30
CA PRO A 14 5.14 -14.10 -8.15
C PRO A 14 5.28 -13.25 -9.44
N ALA A 15 5.90 -12.09 -9.34
CA ALA A 15 6.14 -11.22 -10.49
C ALA A 15 7.25 -11.77 -11.40
N ALA A 16 8.31 -12.31 -10.81
CA ALA A 16 9.37 -12.97 -11.56
C ALA A 16 8.83 -14.16 -12.36
N ARG A 17 7.95 -14.99 -11.79
CA ARG A 17 7.32 -16.14 -12.46
C ARG A 17 6.40 -15.76 -13.62
N ARG A 18 5.85 -14.55 -13.64
CA ARG A 18 5.06 -14.05 -14.78
C ARG A 18 5.95 -13.70 -15.99
N ARG A 19 7.23 -13.40 -15.76
CA ARG A 19 8.18 -12.96 -16.79
C ARG A 19 9.16 -14.06 -17.19
N TYR A 20 9.51 -14.95 -16.27
CA TYR A 20 10.54 -15.96 -16.44
C TYR A 20 10.00 -17.34 -16.08
N ALA A 21 10.22 -18.32 -16.95
CA ALA A 21 9.74 -19.68 -16.73
C ALA A 21 10.42 -20.39 -15.54
N THR A 22 11.65 -19.98 -15.18
CA THR A 22 12.44 -20.60 -14.11
C THR A 22 13.22 -19.57 -13.30
N ASP A 23 13.56 -19.94 -12.06
CA ASP A 23 14.47 -19.12 -11.21
C ASP A 23 15.86 -18.92 -11.86
N ALA A 24 16.31 -19.87 -12.68
CA ALA A 24 17.57 -19.76 -13.41
C ALA A 24 17.49 -18.67 -14.49
N ALA A 25 16.38 -18.59 -15.23
CA ALA A 25 16.15 -17.55 -16.23
C ALA A 25 16.02 -16.16 -15.57
N TRP A 26 15.37 -16.07 -14.42
CA TRP A 26 15.31 -14.84 -13.63
C TRP A 26 16.68 -14.39 -13.15
N ALA A 27 17.47 -15.31 -12.56
CA ALA A 27 18.84 -15.04 -12.12
C ALA A 27 19.70 -14.55 -13.29
N GLN A 28 19.66 -15.22 -14.44
CA GLN A 28 20.38 -14.83 -15.64
C GLN A 28 19.99 -13.44 -16.13
N ALA A 29 18.69 -13.13 -16.20
CA ALA A 29 18.19 -11.82 -16.61
C ALA A 29 18.58 -10.69 -15.66
N SER A 30 18.80 -10.99 -14.38
CA SER A 30 19.29 -10.05 -13.37
C SER A 30 20.82 -9.93 -13.29
N GLY A 31 21.57 -10.73 -14.06
CA GLY A 31 23.03 -10.80 -13.95
C GLY A 31 23.54 -11.45 -12.67
N VAL A 32 22.68 -12.16 -11.93
CA VAL A 32 23.00 -12.82 -10.67
C VAL A 32 23.23 -14.31 -10.91
N PRO A 33 24.32 -14.92 -10.40
CA PRO A 33 24.52 -16.37 -10.51
C PRO A 33 23.36 -17.15 -9.89
N LYS A 34 22.93 -18.23 -10.53
CA LYS A 34 21.84 -19.10 -10.05
C LYS A 34 22.09 -19.61 -8.62
N GLU A 35 23.35 -19.96 -8.33
CA GLU A 35 23.78 -20.42 -7.01
C GLU A 35 23.60 -19.32 -5.95
N THR A 36 23.85 -18.07 -6.32
CA THR A 36 23.65 -16.91 -5.43
C THR A 36 22.15 -16.75 -5.12
N LEU A 37 21.28 -16.80 -6.12
CA LEU A 37 19.83 -16.75 -5.89
C LEU A 37 19.34 -17.89 -4.98
N SER A 38 19.83 -19.10 -5.20
CA SER A 38 19.49 -20.26 -4.36
C SER A 38 19.96 -20.07 -2.91
N ARG A 39 21.17 -19.57 -2.70
CA ARG A 39 21.71 -19.32 -1.35
C ARG A 39 21.02 -18.19 -0.61
N LEU A 40 20.53 -17.18 -1.33
CA LEU A 40 19.82 -16.04 -0.73
C LEU A 40 18.50 -16.45 -0.04
N LYS A 41 17.90 -17.55 -0.48
CA LYS A 41 16.66 -18.08 0.14
C LYS A 41 16.86 -18.54 1.58
N GLY A 42 18.11 -18.85 1.98
CA GLY A 42 18.43 -19.31 3.33
C GLY A 42 19.37 -18.37 4.11
N ARG A 43 19.71 -17.19 3.56
CA ARG A 43 20.61 -16.24 4.25
C ARG A 43 19.83 -15.13 4.95
N GLU A 44 20.41 -14.65 6.06
CA GLU A 44 19.87 -13.52 6.83
C GLU A 44 20.30 -12.14 6.27
N SER A 45 21.37 -12.11 5.47
CA SER A 45 21.93 -10.90 4.88
C SER A 45 22.32 -11.10 3.42
N CYS A 46 22.26 -10.04 2.63
CA CYS A 46 22.75 -10.02 1.26
C CYS A 46 23.22 -8.61 0.87
N ASP A 47 23.96 -8.52 -0.23
CA ASP A 47 24.31 -7.25 -0.84
C ASP A 47 23.07 -6.58 -1.47
N LEU A 48 22.92 -5.29 -1.21
CA LEU A 48 21.81 -4.48 -1.72
C LEU A 48 21.78 -4.49 -3.26
N ARG A 49 22.93 -4.46 -3.91
CA ARG A 49 23.05 -4.51 -5.37
C ARG A 49 22.45 -5.79 -5.96
N THR A 50 22.64 -6.92 -5.28
CA THR A 50 22.07 -8.21 -5.70
C THR A 50 20.55 -8.21 -5.61
N ILE A 51 19.98 -7.67 -4.53
CA ILE A 51 18.50 -7.56 -4.39
C ILE A 51 17.93 -6.57 -5.40
N ASP A 52 18.60 -5.45 -5.62
CA ASP A 52 18.17 -4.44 -6.60
C ASP A 52 18.13 -5.00 -8.03
N ALA A 53 19.16 -5.75 -8.42
CA ALA A 53 19.20 -6.42 -9.73
C ALA A 53 18.05 -7.43 -9.90
N LEU A 54 17.78 -8.24 -8.89
CA LEU A 54 16.68 -9.20 -8.89
C LEU A 54 15.30 -8.51 -8.91
N ALA A 55 15.14 -7.43 -8.15
CA ALA A 55 13.92 -6.63 -8.14
C ALA A 55 13.68 -5.97 -9.50
N SER A 56 14.70 -5.33 -10.07
CA SER A 56 14.62 -4.66 -11.38
C SER A 56 14.24 -5.64 -12.49
N ALA A 57 14.83 -6.83 -12.53
CA ALA A 57 14.45 -7.88 -13.49
C ALA A 57 13.00 -8.33 -13.30
N ALA A 58 12.49 -8.38 -12.05
CA ALA A 58 11.09 -8.68 -11.76
C ALA A 58 10.14 -7.49 -12.05
N GLY A 59 10.68 -6.29 -12.37
CA GLY A 59 9.91 -5.08 -12.66
C GLY A 59 9.56 -4.24 -11.43
N TYR A 60 10.36 -4.36 -10.39
CA TYR A 60 10.26 -3.57 -9.15
C TYR A 60 11.49 -2.69 -8.98
N ALA A 61 11.35 -1.61 -8.23
CA ALA A 61 12.46 -0.79 -7.73
C ALA A 61 12.54 -0.94 -6.22
N LEU A 62 13.77 -0.90 -5.68
CA LEU A 62 13.97 -0.75 -4.25
C LEU A 62 13.80 0.71 -3.85
N ALA A 63 13.12 0.95 -2.75
CA ALA A 63 12.94 2.28 -2.19
C ALA A 63 13.21 2.27 -0.69
N VAL A 64 13.76 3.38 -0.19
CA VAL A 64 13.83 3.64 1.25
C VAL A 64 12.50 4.24 1.66
N VAL A 65 11.84 3.61 2.62
CA VAL A 65 10.57 4.08 3.18
C VAL A 65 10.75 4.37 4.66
N PRO A 66 10.07 5.39 5.24
CA PRO A 66 10.12 5.66 6.67
C PRO A 66 9.77 4.41 7.48
N ALA A 67 10.46 4.20 8.60
CA ALA A 67 10.11 3.14 9.54
C ALA A 67 8.69 3.38 10.07
N GLY A 68 7.80 2.41 9.89
CA GLY A 68 6.37 2.55 10.18
C GLY A 68 5.52 2.86 8.94
N ALA A 69 6.12 3.16 7.78
CA ALA A 69 5.37 3.13 6.54
C ALA A 69 4.78 1.71 6.34
N PRO A 70 3.50 1.61 6.00
CA PRO A 70 2.85 0.32 5.88
C PRO A 70 3.45 -0.49 4.75
N GLU A 71 3.46 -1.79 4.95
CA GLU A 71 3.82 -2.73 3.89
C GLU A 71 3.00 -2.43 2.63
N ALA A 72 3.68 -2.27 1.51
CA ALA A 72 3.07 -1.94 0.21
C ALA A 72 1.97 -2.92 -0.24
N ALA A 73 1.90 -4.08 0.41
CA ALA A 73 0.91 -5.13 0.17
C ALA A 73 -0.50 -4.80 0.73
N GLN A 74 -0.66 -3.69 1.47
CA GLN A 74 -1.91 -3.40 2.18
C GLN A 74 -2.84 -2.41 1.46
N VAL A 75 -2.43 -1.90 0.30
CA VAL A 75 -3.33 -1.08 -0.52
C VAL A 75 -3.91 -1.96 -1.62
N PRO A 76 -5.24 -2.01 -1.77
CA PRO A 76 -5.84 -2.73 -2.88
C PRO A 76 -5.31 -2.18 -4.21
N THR A 77 -4.88 -3.05 -5.12
CA THR A 77 -4.38 -2.64 -6.44
C THR A 77 -5.51 -2.36 -7.43
N THR A 78 -6.69 -2.88 -7.15
CA THR A 78 -7.89 -2.67 -7.96
C THR A 78 -9.10 -2.51 -7.05
N PHE A 79 -10.01 -1.63 -7.44
CA PHE A 79 -11.29 -1.43 -6.76
C PHE A 79 -12.42 -1.81 -7.71
N SER A 80 -13.33 -2.65 -7.24
CA SER A 80 -14.60 -2.84 -7.92
C SER A 80 -15.52 -1.63 -7.65
N ARG A 81 -16.54 -1.46 -8.48
CA ARG A 81 -17.55 -0.43 -8.25
C ARG A 81 -18.29 -0.63 -6.92
N GLU A 82 -18.50 -1.88 -6.54
CA GLU A 82 -19.13 -2.24 -5.27
C GLU A 82 -18.28 -1.88 -4.07
N ASP A 83 -16.94 -2.01 -4.18
CA ASP A 83 -16.02 -1.59 -3.13
C ASP A 83 -16.02 -0.07 -2.97
N GLU A 84 -16.02 0.66 -4.10
CA GLU A 84 -16.11 2.12 -4.09
C GLU A 84 -17.44 2.58 -3.44
N ASP A 85 -18.55 1.96 -3.77
CA ASP A 85 -19.86 2.26 -3.19
C ASP A 85 -19.90 2.00 -1.68
N ARG A 86 -19.35 0.87 -1.22
CA ARG A 86 -19.22 0.57 0.22
C ARG A 86 -18.39 1.61 0.96
N LEU A 87 -17.28 2.06 0.38
CA LEU A 87 -16.48 3.12 0.98
C LEU A 87 -17.23 4.46 1.04
N LEU A 88 -17.97 4.79 -0.01
CA LEU A 88 -18.80 5.99 -0.02
C LEU A 88 -19.86 5.96 1.08
N ASP A 89 -20.48 4.79 1.35
CA ASP A 89 -21.43 4.63 2.45
C ASP A 89 -20.78 4.83 3.81
N VAL A 90 -19.62 4.27 4.02
CA VAL A 90 -18.83 4.49 5.26
C VAL A 90 -18.51 5.96 5.45
N CYS A 91 -18.06 6.65 4.40
CA CYS A 91 -17.78 8.09 4.45
C CYS A 91 -19.03 8.92 4.73
N ALA A 92 -20.16 8.56 4.12
CA ALA A 92 -21.43 9.27 4.26
C ALA A 92 -22.06 9.07 5.64
N SER A 93 -21.84 7.92 6.29
CA SER A 93 -22.39 7.62 7.61
C SER A 93 -21.99 8.60 8.70
N GLY A 94 -20.89 9.34 8.48
CA GLY A 94 -20.32 10.22 9.49
C GLY A 94 -19.73 9.49 10.71
N ASN A 95 -19.74 8.16 10.71
CA ASN A 95 -19.11 7.37 11.76
C ASN A 95 -17.58 7.49 11.67
N ALA A 96 -16.91 7.71 12.79
CA ALA A 96 -15.45 7.77 12.90
C ALA A 96 -14.92 6.77 13.95
N ASP A 97 -15.59 5.63 14.05
CA ASP A 97 -15.10 4.52 14.86
C ASP A 97 -14.02 3.73 14.10
N PRO A 98 -12.77 3.65 14.61
CA PRO A 98 -11.69 2.92 13.96
C PRO A 98 -12.01 1.45 13.73
N ALA A 99 -12.74 0.79 14.66
CA ALA A 99 -13.11 -0.62 14.53
C ALA A 99 -14.10 -0.84 13.37
N ALA A 100 -15.04 0.07 13.17
CA ALA A 100 -15.97 0.02 12.05
C ALA A 100 -15.23 0.21 10.72
N TRP A 101 -14.31 1.18 10.66
CA TRP A 101 -13.53 1.48 9.45
C TRP A 101 -12.57 0.36 9.05
N SER A 102 -11.91 -0.29 10.02
CA SER A 102 -10.95 -1.39 9.77
C SER A 102 -11.59 -2.61 9.11
N ARG A 103 -12.92 -2.72 9.09
CA ARG A 103 -13.64 -3.80 8.40
C ARG A 103 -13.69 -3.64 6.88
N HIS A 104 -13.42 -2.43 6.37
CA HIS A 104 -13.56 -2.08 4.96
C HIS A 104 -12.23 -2.04 4.21
N GLY A 105 -11.11 -2.21 4.89
CA GLY A 105 -9.78 -2.24 4.29
C GLY A 105 -8.66 -2.26 5.32
N SER A 106 -7.42 -2.31 4.83
CA SER A 106 -6.26 -2.25 5.71
C SER A 106 -6.21 -0.93 6.48
N SER A 107 -5.62 -0.95 7.67
CA SER A 107 -5.50 0.24 8.53
C SER A 107 -4.80 1.40 7.83
N PHE A 108 -3.78 1.13 7.01
CA PHE A 108 -3.12 2.15 6.21
C PHE A 108 -4.04 2.74 5.13
N PHE A 109 -4.74 1.90 4.37
CA PHE A 109 -5.63 2.36 3.32
C PHE A 109 -6.76 3.22 3.89
N MET A 110 -7.39 2.74 4.96
CA MET A 110 -8.50 3.44 5.61
C MET A 110 -8.03 4.71 6.35
N GLY A 111 -6.82 4.68 6.93
CA GLY A 111 -6.20 5.87 7.51
C GLY A 111 -5.95 6.98 6.49
N GLY A 112 -5.38 6.65 5.34
CA GLY A 112 -5.18 7.61 4.25
C GLY A 112 -6.50 8.12 3.66
N LEU A 113 -7.54 7.29 3.58
CA LEU A 113 -8.89 7.72 3.21
C LEU A 113 -9.45 8.75 4.22
N ALA A 114 -9.24 8.54 5.51
CA ALA A 114 -9.64 9.49 6.54
C ALA A 114 -8.88 10.84 6.41
N VAL A 115 -7.56 10.82 6.11
CA VAL A 115 -6.79 12.04 5.80
C VAL A 115 -7.37 12.74 4.57
N LEU A 116 -7.71 11.99 3.52
CA LEU A 116 -8.31 12.56 2.32
C LEU A 116 -9.63 13.28 2.64
N LEU A 117 -10.50 12.67 3.45
CA LEU A 117 -11.77 13.28 3.88
C LEU A 117 -11.57 14.51 4.76
N SER A 118 -10.53 14.53 5.61
CA SER A 118 -10.22 15.68 6.46
C SER A 118 -9.93 16.96 5.67
N SER A 119 -9.51 16.81 4.42
CA SER A 119 -9.27 17.93 3.48
C SER A 119 -10.53 18.37 2.72
N ALA A 120 -11.61 17.59 2.80
CA ALA A 120 -12.80 17.80 1.99
C ALA A 120 -13.82 18.71 2.69
N ARG A 121 -14.44 19.63 1.95
CA ARG A 121 -15.54 20.46 2.47
C ARG A 121 -16.72 19.56 2.90
N GLY A 122 -17.31 19.86 4.06
CA GLY A 122 -18.46 19.13 4.61
C GLY A 122 -18.07 17.97 5.51
N PHE A 123 -16.79 17.71 5.70
CA PHE A 123 -16.27 16.74 6.66
C PHE A 123 -15.54 17.48 7.80
N ASP A 124 -15.68 16.96 9.02
CA ASP A 124 -15.02 17.50 10.20
C ASP A 124 -13.53 17.11 10.16
N ARG A 125 -12.67 18.10 9.91
CA ARG A 125 -11.25 17.91 9.74
C ARG A 125 -10.60 17.25 10.94
N GLU A 126 -10.88 17.74 12.14
CA GLU A 126 -10.24 17.24 13.35
C GLU A 126 -10.67 15.81 13.67
N LYS A 127 -11.96 15.52 13.51
CA LYS A 127 -12.54 14.19 13.68
C LYS A 127 -11.86 13.17 12.77
N TYR A 128 -11.72 13.50 11.49
CA TYR A 128 -11.13 12.56 10.52
C TYR A 128 -9.61 12.45 10.63
N LEU A 129 -8.89 13.48 11.08
CA LEU A 129 -7.47 13.36 11.41
C LEU A 129 -7.24 12.46 12.63
N ARG A 130 -8.05 12.58 13.68
CA ARG A 130 -7.99 11.67 14.83
C ARG A 130 -8.28 10.22 14.43
N LEU A 131 -9.27 10.01 13.59
CA LEU A 131 -9.57 8.69 13.04
C LEU A 131 -8.39 8.13 12.22
N ALA A 132 -7.78 8.95 11.37
CA ALA A 132 -6.63 8.57 10.57
C ALA A 132 -5.46 8.07 11.44
N GLU A 133 -5.10 8.83 12.47
CA GLU A 133 -4.03 8.47 13.41
C GLU A 133 -4.38 7.23 14.25
N ALA A 134 -5.64 7.05 14.62
CA ALA A 134 -6.09 5.85 15.33
C ALA A 134 -6.06 4.59 14.45
N LEU A 135 -6.30 4.74 13.15
CA LEU A 135 -6.22 3.64 12.17
C LEU A 135 -4.76 3.29 11.84
N HIS A 136 -3.94 4.32 11.60
CA HIS A 136 -2.54 4.15 11.25
C HIS A 136 -1.72 5.35 11.70
N ALA A 137 -0.91 5.15 12.73
CA ALA A 137 -0.07 6.21 13.30
C ALA A 137 0.89 6.80 12.24
N GLY A 138 0.93 8.13 12.15
CA GLY A 138 1.77 8.88 11.22
C GLY A 138 1.24 8.98 9.79
N VAL A 139 0.05 8.46 9.49
CA VAL A 139 -0.53 8.49 8.12
C VAL A 139 -0.84 9.92 7.65
N SER A 140 -1.02 10.85 8.56
CA SER A 140 -1.27 12.26 8.27
C SER A 140 -0.02 13.06 7.92
N THR A 141 1.18 12.48 8.05
CA THR A 141 2.42 13.16 7.62
C THR A 141 2.48 13.26 6.10
N PRO A 142 3.06 14.36 5.56
CA PRO A 142 3.12 14.57 4.11
C PRO A 142 3.77 13.40 3.35
N GLU A 143 4.81 12.80 3.91
CA GLU A 143 5.57 11.70 3.31
C GLU A 143 4.72 10.44 3.22
N VAL A 144 4.06 10.07 4.31
CA VAL A 144 3.25 8.83 4.38
C VAL A 144 1.97 9.00 3.57
N PHE A 145 1.32 10.16 3.67
CA PHE A 145 0.13 10.44 2.86
C PHE A 145 0.44 10.56 1.37
N GLY A 146 1.59 11.14 0.99
CA GLY A 146 2.08 11.15 -0.39
C GLY A 146 2.25 9.75 -0.96
N LEU A 147 2.81 8.83 -0.17
CA LEU A 147 2.91 7.42 -0.54
C LEU A 147 1.54 6.75 -0.72
N TRP A 148 0.58 7.08 0.15
CA TRP A 148 -0.80 6.60 0.03
C TRP A 148 -1.46 7.08 -1.26
N LEU A 149 -1.32 8.37 -1.62
CA LEU A 149 -1.85 8.94 -2.87
C LEU A 149 -1.28 8.26 -4.11
N GLN A 150 0.01 7.94 -4.11
CA GLN A 150 0.66 7.26 -5.24
C GLN A 150 0.18 5.81 -5.43
N ARG A 151 -0.20 5.14 -4.36
CA ARG A 151 -0.56 3.72 -4.35
C ARG A 151 -2.05 3.45 -4.32
N SER A 152 -2.83 4.45 -3.90
CA SER A 152 -4.29 4.31 -3.79
C SER A 152 -4.93 4.19 -5.18
N PRO A 153 -5.80 3.21 -5.41
CA PRO A 153 -6.61 3.12 -6.62
C PRO A 153 -7.72 4.17 -6.67
N LEU A 154 -7.98 4.84 -5.54
CA LEU A 154 -8.98 5.91 -5.48
C LEU A 154 -8.45 7.17 -6.16
N GLN A 155 -9.24 7.74 -7.03
CA GLN A 155 -9.00 9.04 -7.62
C GLN A 155 -9.68 10.13 -6.77
N PRO A 156 -8.92 10.97 -6.02
CA PRO A 156 -9.50 11.97 -5.11
C PRO A 156 -10.46 12.93 -5.81
N SER A 157 -10.15 13.34 -7.03
CA SER A 157 -10.96 14.26 -7.83
C SER A 157 -12.34 13.71 -8.16
N ARG A 158 -12.48 12.39 -8.29
CA ARG A 158 -13.73 11.69 -8.54
C ARG A 158 -14.42 11.31 -7.22
N PHE A 159 -13.68 10.75 -6.29
CA PHE A 159 -14.24 10.18 -5.05
C PHE A 159 -14.82 11.25 -4.11
N LEU A 160 -14.12 12.36 -3.89
CA LEU A 160 -14.56 13.39 -2.94
C LEU A 160 -15.90 14.06 -3.30
N PRO A 161 -16.19 14.42 -4.56
CA PRO A 161 -17.51 14.92 -4.93
C PRO A 161 -18.63 13.91 -4.65
N MET A 162 -18.40 12.63 -4.94
CA MET A 162 -19.39 11.56 -4.68
C MET A 162 -19.63 11.37 -3.18
N ALA A 163 -18.59 11.36 -2.36
CA ALA A 163 -18.71 11.27 -0.90
C ALA A 163 -19.52 12.44 -0.30
N ARG A 164 -19.36 13.66 -0.86
CA ARG A 164 -20.14 14.84 -0.44
C ARG A 164 -21.62 14.73 -0.81
N ILE A 165 -21.90 14.28 -2.02
CA ILE A 165 -23.30 14.11 -2.49
C ILE A 165 -24.01 13.08 -1.60
N ARG A 166 -23.36 11.96 -1.31
CA ARG A 166 -23.91 10.87 -0.51
C ARG A 166 -24.13 11.25 0.96
N LYS A 167 -23.30 12.15 1.50
CA LYS A 167 -23.44 12.68 2.87
C LYS A 167 -24.55 13.72 3.04
N ARG A 168 -25.02 14.37 1.98
CA ARG A 168 -26.12 15.33 2.07
C ARG A 168 -27.39 14.59 2.49
N PRO A 169 -28.05 14.98 3.62
CA PRO A 169 -29.39 14.51 3.89
C PRO A 169 -30.32 14.95 2.73
N ALA A 170 -31.16 14.06 2.31
CA ALA A 170 -32.21 14.33 1.35
C ALA A 170 -33.19 15.39 1.86
#